data_777f8ec939505fd3125ca015937a499a
#
_entry.id   777f8ec939505fd3125ca015937a499a
#
_cell.length_a   1.000
_cell.length_b   1.000
_cell.length_c   1.000
_cell.angle_alpha   90.00
_cell.angle_beta   90.00
_cell.angle_gamma   90.00
#
_symmetry.space_group_name_H-M   'P 1'
#
loop_
_entity.id
_entity.type
_entity.pdbx_description
1 polymer ?
#
loop_
_entity_poly.entity_id
_entity_poly.type
_entity_poly.pdbx_seq_one_letter_code
_entity_poly.pdbx_strand_id
1 'polypeptide(L)'
;MRHSLPYRMLRKRPMKLSTTVILMVSAVLFSVLLVVHLIYFSQISDMTRDGLANKALAVARTLADSPEIRQGLQKKPQESGIQAIAEAVRKRNDLLFIVVTDMQSLRYSHPEAQRIGQPFKGDDILKALNGEENVAINRGFLAQALRVFTPIYDENHKQIGVVAIGLELSRV
;
A
#
# COMPACT_ATOMS: atom_id res chain seq x y z
N MET A 1 39.11 -33.31 -56.36
CA MET A 1 37.63 -33.23 -56.51
C MET A 1 37.06 -32.29 -55.44
N ARG A 2 36.71 -31.07 -55.81
CA ARG A 2 36.10 -30.10 -54.93
C ARG A 2 34.59 -30.15 -55.19
N HIS A 3 33.82 -30.65 -54.20
CA HIS A 3 32.37 -30.58 -54.22
C HIS A 3 31.95 -29.18 -53.77
N SER A 4 31.48 -28.38 -54.71
CA SER A 4 30.80 -27.10 -54.45
C SER A 4 29.34 -27.39 -54.06
N LEU A 5 28.96 -27.09 -52.83
CA LEU A 5 27.59 -27.14 -52.37
C LEU A 5 26.80 -26.00 -53.05
N PRO A 6 25.62 -26.25 -53.61
CA PRO A 6 24.81 -25.19 -54.21
C PRO A 6 24.18 -24.31 -53.11
N TYR A 7 24.55 -23.04 -53.13
CA TYR A 7 23.90 -21.98 -52.28
C TYR A 7 22.47 -21.81 -52.75
N ARG A 8 21.54 -22.40 -52.02
CA ARG A 8 20.10 -22.31 -52.29
C ARG A 8 19.64 -20.91 -51.87
N MET A 9 19.69 -19.91 -52.77
CA MET A 9 19.09 -18.61 -52.60
C MET A 9 17.59 -18.78 -52.34
N LEU A 10 17.19 -18.53 -51.11
CA LEU A 10 15.76 -18.41 -50.74
C LEU A 10 15.17 -17.22 -51.53
N ARG A 11 14.56 -17.50 -52.66
CA ARG A 11 13.86 -16.54 -53.49
C ARG A 11 12.66 -15.98 -52.69
N LYS A 12 12.87 -14.84 -52.02
CA LYS A 12 11.77 -14.11 -51.35
C LYS A 12 10.71 -13.76 -52.41
N ARG A 13 9.56 -14.41 -52.38
CA ARG A 13 8.42 -14.03 -53.21
C ARG A 13 8.02 -12.62 -52.84
N PRO A 14 7.88 -11.66 -53.79
CA PRO A 14 7.42 -10.31 -53.48
C PRO A 14 5.99 -10.41 -52.92
N MET A 15 5.79 -9.85 -51.71
CA MET A 15 4.44 -9.80 -51.13
C MET A 15 3.59 -8.88 -52.00
N LYS A 16 2.31 -9.21 -52.18
CA LYS A 16 1.36 -8.37 -52.90
C LYS A 16 1.23 -7.02 -52.14
N LEU A 17 1.17 -5.92 -52.86
CA LEU A 17 1.07 -4.56 -52.28
C LEU A 17 -0.05 -4.47 -51.24
N SER A 18 -1.21 -5.09 -51.51
CA SER A 18 -2.33 -5.16 -50.56
C SER A 18 -1.97 -5.83 -49.26
N THR A 19 -1.18 -6.91 -49.27
CA THR A 19 -0.75 -7.61 -48.05
C THR A 19 0.20 -6.75 -47.23
N THR A 20 1.10 -6.02 -47.88
CA THR A 20 2.03 -5.09 -47.20
C THR A 20 1.27 -3.95 -46.50
N VAL A 21 0.27 -3.36 -47.20
CA VAL A 21 -0.55 -2.29 -46.62
C VAL A 21 -1.37 -2.79 -45.41
N ILE A 22 -1.99 -3.97 -45.53
CA ILE A 22 -2.76 -4.57 -44.41
C ILE A 22 -1.82 -4.82 -43.21
N LEU A 23 -0.62 -5.36 -43.41
CA LEU A 23 0.35 -5.59 -42.34
C LEU A 23 0.79 -4.28 -41.66
N MET A 24 1.06 -3.23 -42.43
CA MET A 24 1.42 -1.92 -41.88
C MET A 24 0.29 -1.34 -41.05
N VAL A 25 -0.94 -1.33 -41.56
CA VAL A 25 -2.11 -0.82 -40.83
C VAL A 25 -2.35 -1.66 -39.57
N SER A 26 -2.28 -2.99 -39.66
CA SER A 26 -2.42 -3.86 -38.48
C SER A 26 -1.34 -3.62 -37.43
N ALA A 27 -0.09 -3.40 -37.86
CA ALA A 27 1.00 -3.10 -36.94
C ALA A 27 0.80 -1.77 -36.20
N VAL A 28 0.33 -0.74 -36.91
CA VAL A 28 0.00 0.58 -36.31
C VAL A 28 -1.16 0.44 -35.32
N LEU A 29 -2.23 -0.22 -35.71
CA LEU A 29 -3.37 -0.44 -34.80
C LEU A 29 -2.98 -1.23 -33.55
N PHE A 30 -2.17 -2.28 -33.73
CA PHE A 30 -1.67 -3.07 -32.61
C PHE A 30 -0.80 -2.25 -31.65
N SER A 31 0.10 -1.40 -32.20
CA SER A 31 0.93 -0.53 -31.36
C SER A 31 0.12 0.50 -30.58
N VAL A 32 -0.91 1.10 -31.19
CA VAL A 32 -1.82 2.04 -30.51
C VAL A 32 -2.58 1.33 -29.39
N LEU A 33 -3.17 0.16 -29.67
CA LEU A 33 -3.89 -0.63 -28.68
C LEU A 33 -2.97 -1.05 -27.50
N LEU A 34 -1.74 -1.41 -27.79
CA LEU A 34 -0.76 -1.78 -26.76
C LEU A 34 -0.42 -0.59 -25.85
N VAL A 35 -0.20 0.59 -26.42
CA VAL A 35 0.07 1.82 -25.65
C VAL A 35 -1.15 2.17 -24.79
N VAL A 36 -2.35 2.16 -25.34
CA VAL A 36 -3.59 2.42 -24.60
C VAL A 36 -3.76 1.41 -23.46
N HIS A 37 -3.49 0.12 -23.72
CA HIS A 37 -3.58 -0.93 -22.70
C HIS A 37 -2.58 -0.72 -21.55
N LEU A 38 -1.34 -0.35 -21.87
CA LEU A 38 -0.32 -0.05 -20.86
C LEU A 38 -0.69 1.15 -19.99
N ILE A 39 -1.21 2.23 -20.58
CA ILE A 39 -1.67 3.41 -19.84
C ILE A 39 -2.86 3.03 -18.94
N TYR A 40 -3.83 2.29 -19.47
CA TYR A 40 -5.02 1.89 -18.72
C TYR A 40 -4.66 0.98 -17.53
N PHE A 41 -3.74 0.05 -17.75
CA PHE A 41 -3.29 -0.85 -16.68
C PHE A 41 -2.55 -0.12 -15.55
N SER A 42 -1.72 0.88 -15.88
CA SER A 42 -1.03 1.68 -14.85
C SER A 42 -2.02 2.51 -14.02
N GLN A 43 -3.03 3.11 -14.64
CA GLN A 43 -4.02 3.94 -13.94
C GLN A 43 -4.90 3.16 -12.97
N ILE A 44 -5.30 1.93 -13.31
CA ILE A 44 -6.12 1.08 -12.42
C ILE A 44 -5.36 0.72 -11.15
N SER A 45 -4.08 0.40 -11.26
CA SER A 45 -3.25 0.04 -10.10
C SER A 45 -3.12 1.20 -9.11
N ASP A 46 -2.97 2.42 -9.59
CA ASP A 46 -2.84 3.61 -8.74
C ASP A 46 -4.18 3.96 -8.06
N MET A 47 -5.30 3.94 -8.79
CA MET A 47 -6.63 4.18 -8.21
C MET A 47 -7.00 3.20 -7.09
N THR A 48 -6.61 1.93 -7.23
CA THR A 48 -6.90 0.91 -6.22
C THR A 48 -6.07 1.14 -4.94
N ARG A 49 -4.80 1.50 -5.09
CA ARG A 49 -3.91 1.82 -3.95
C ARG A 49 -4.36 3.06 -3.20
N ASP A 50 -4.72 4.12 -3.92
CA ASP A 50 -5.23 5.36 -3.33
C ASP A 50 -6.56 5.15 -2.61
N GLY A 51 -7.45 4.33 -3.17
CA GLY A 51 -8.70 3.93 -2.54
C GLY A 51 -8.47 3.19 -1.21
N LEU A 52 -7.51 2.26 -1.17
CA LEU A 52 -7.15 1.52 0.05
C LEU A 52 -6.50 2.44 1.09
N ALA A 53 -5.61 3.33 0.66
CA ALA A 53 -4.98 4.30 1.55
C ALA A 53 -6.00 5.23 2.18
N ASN A 54 -6.93 5.76 1.40
CA ASN A 54 -8.00 6.65 1.87
C ASN A 54 -8.95 5.93 2.86
N LYS A 55 -9.30 4.67 2.58
CA LYS A 55 -10.09 3.85 3.50
C LYS A 55 -9.36 3.65 4.84
N ALA A 56 -8.09 3.31 4.80
CA ALA A 56 -7.28 3.12 6.01
C ALA A 56 -7.11 4.43 6.80
N LEU A 57 -6.88 5.55 6.11
CA LEU A 57 -6.81 6.87 6.74
C LEU A 57 -8.13 7.23 7.41
N ALA A 58 -9.28 6.96 6.78
CA ALA A 58 -10.59 7.21 7.39
C ALA A 58 -10.77 6.42 8.69
N VAL A 59 -10.38 5.15 8.72
CA VAL A 59 -10.41 4.32 9.95
C VAL A 59 -9.42 4.86 10.99
N ALA A 60 -8.21 5.25 10.57
CA ALA A 60 -7.20 5.80 11.49
C ALA A 60 -7.66 7.10 12.13
N ARG A 61 -8.24 8.02 11.36
CA ARG A 61 -8.83 9.28 11.86
C ARG A 61 -9.96 9.01 12.84
N THR A 62 -10.87 8.09 12.51
CA THR A 62 -11.97 7.70 13.41
C THR A 62 -11.44 7.19 14.76
N LEU A 63 -10.37 6.39 14.75
CA LEU A 63 -9.73 5.93 15.98
C LEU A 63 -8.99 7.05 16.71
N ALA A 64 -8.30 7.93 15.99
CA ALA A 64 -7.59 9.07 16.57
C ALA A 64 -8.54 10.05 17.25
N ASP A 65 -9.77 10.20 16.72
CA ASP A 65 -10.81 11.07 17.29
C ASP A 65 -11.62 10.40 18.40
N SER A 66 -11.44 9.07 18.63
CA SER A 66 -12.19 8.34 19.65
C SER A 66 -11.82 8.80 21.06
N PRO A 67 -12.81 9.20 21.89
CA PRO A 67 -12.58 9.55 23.29
C PRO A 67 -11.94 8.42 24.09
N GLU A 68 -12.29 7.16 23.79
CA GLU A 68 -11.77 5.98 24.47
C GLU A 68 -10.27 5.79 24.21
N ILE A 69 -9.82 6.08 23.01
CA ILE A 69 -8.38 6.04 22.65
C ILE A 69 -7.64 7.15 23.40
N ARG A 70 -8.18 8.38 23.40
CA ARG A 70 -7.57 9.52 24.12
C ARG A 70 -7.45 9.26 25.62
N GLN A 71 -8.52 8.76 26.25
CA GLN A 71 -8.52 8.39 27.66
C GLN A 71 -7.61 7.20 27.95
N GLY A 72 -7.55 6.22 27.04
CA GLY A 72 -6.68 5.07 27.18
C GLY A 72 -5.20 5.44 27.16
N LEU A 73 -4.78 6.43 26.36
CA LEU A 73 -3.39 6.92 26.31
C LEU A 73 -2.93 7.60 27.60
N GLN A 74 -3.85 7.97 28.50
CA GLN A 74 -3.52 8.53 29.84
C GLN A 74 -3.21 7.43 30.87
N LYS A 75 -3.44 6.16 30.53
CA LYS A 75 -3.20 5.00 31.41
C LYS A 75 -1.92 4.25 30.96
N LYS A 76 -1.53 3.25 31.71
CA LYS A 76 -0.47 2.34 31.26
C LYS A 76 -0.94 1.48 30.08
N PRO A 77 -0.07 1.10 29.16
CA PRO A 77 -0.45 0.37 27.94
C PRO A 77 -1.34 -0.85 28.21
N GLN A 78 -1.00 -1.66 29.21
CA GLN A 78 -1.72 -2.90 29.54
C GLN A 78 -3.11 -2.67 30.17
N GLU A 79 -3.32 -1.50 30.76
CA GLU A 79 -4.53 -1.12 31.51
C GLU A 79 -5.44 -0.18 30.70
N SER A 80 -5.00 0.21 29.49
CA SER A 80 -5.62 1.28 28.69
C SER A 80 -6.96 0.89 28.06
N GLY A 81 -7.20 -0.40 27.83
CA GLY A 81 -8.35 -0.89 27.05
C GLY A 81 -8.20 -0.69 25.52
N ILE A 82 -7.17 0.01 25.05
CA ILE A 82 -6.95 0.33 23.63
C ILE A 82 -6.80 -0.93 22.80
N GLN A 83 -6.13 -1.97 23.34
CA GLN A 83 -5.93 -3.25 22.64
C GLN A 83 -7.26 -3.88 22.20
N ALA A 84 -8.26 -3.90 23.06
CA ALA A 84 -9.56 -4.51 22.76
C ALA A 84 -10.29 -3.77 21.63
N ILE A 85 -10.25 -2.44 21.67
CA ILE A 85 -10.86 -1.57 20.65
C ILE A 85 -10.13 -1.77 19.31
N ALA A 86 -8.78 -1.70 19.30
CA ALA A 86 -7.97 -1.85 18.12
C ALA A 86 -8.19 -3.22 17.45
N GLU A 87 -8.21 -4.32 18.23
CA GLU A 87 -8.46 -5.66 17.69
C GLU A 87 -9.88 -5.85 17.15
N ALA A 88 -10.90 -5.28 17.79
CA ALA A 88 -12.27 -5.31 17.29
C ALA A 88 -12.38 -4.60 15.92
N VAL A 89 -11.78 -3.41 15.79
CA VAL A 89 -11.77 -2.64 14.55
C VAL A 89 -10.92 -3.33 13.48
N ARG A 90 -9.75 -3.86 13.84
CA ARG A 90 -8.86 -4.60 12.94
C ARG A 90 -9.59 -5.78 12.29
N LYS A 91 -10.22 -6.63 13.08
CA LYS A 91 -10.96 -7.81 12.59
C LYS A 91 -12.15 -7.44 11.72
N ARG A 92 -12.90 -6.39 12.09
CA ARG A 92 -14.07 -5.92 11.34
C ARG A 92 -13.72 -5.39 9.96
N ASN A 93 -12.54 -4.78 9.81
CA ASN A 93 -12.09 -4.14 8.57
C ASN A 93 -11.06 -4.97 7.78
N ASP A 94 -10.77 -6.19 8.22
CA ASP A 94 -9.76 -7.09 7.60
C ASP A 94 -8.39 -6.43 7.44
N LEU A 95 -7.95 -5.74 8.50
CA LEU A 95 -6.67 -5.03 8.53
C LEU A 95 -5.56 -5.95 9.03
N LEU A 96 -4.34 -5.73 8.54
CA LEU A 96 -3.17 -6.48 8.95
C LEU A 96 -2.82 -6.19 10.42
N PHE A 97 -2.79 -4.92 10.77
CA PHE A 97 -2.58 -4.45 12.15
C PHE A 97 -3.19 -3.08 12.40
N ILE A 98 -3.50 -2.80 13.66
CA ILE A 98 -3.73 -1.46 14.22
C ILE A 98 -2.80 -1.33 15.41
N VAL A 99 -1.93 -0.34 15.37
CA VAL A 99 -1.02 0.00 16.46
C VAL A 99 -1.28 1.44 16.89
N VAL A 100 -1.61 1.61 18.16
CA VAL A 100 -1.70 2.93 18.79
C VAL A 100 -0.45 3.11 19.63
N THR A 101 0.19 4.27 19.51
CA THR A 101 1.37 4.64 20.31
C THR A 101 1.19 5.97 20.99
N ASP A 102 1.93 6.18 22.07
CA ASP A 102 2.14 7.51 22.66
C ASP A 102 3.23 8.31 21.89
N MET A 103 3.57 9.49 22.40
CA MET A 103 4.61 10.36 21.82
C MET A 103 6.04 9.80 22.00
N GLN A 104 6.24 8.82 22.86
CA GLN A 104 7.49 8.07 23.04
C GLN A 104 7.54 6.81 22.17
N SER A 105 6.57 6.67 21.24
CA SER A 105 6.40 5.50 20.37
C SER A 105 6.12 4.19 21.11
N LEU A 106 5.68 4.23 22.38
CA LEU A 106 5.34 3.06 23.16
C LEU A 106 4.00 2.48 22.66
N ARG A 107 3.95 1.19 22.39
CA ARG A 107 2.74 0.55 21.82
C ARG A 107 1.68 0.31 22.89
N TYR A 108 0.46 0.74 22.59
CA TYR A 108 -0.77 0.49 23.35
C TYR A 108 -1.63 -0.61 22.74
N SER A 109 -1.43 -0.89 21.44
CA SER A 109 -2.05 -2.01 20.76
C SER A 109 -1.09 -2.66 19.76
N HIS A 110 -1.27 -3.96 19.54
CA HIS A 110 -0.56 -4.73 18.53
C HIS A 110 -1.25 -6.09 18.33
N PRO A 111 -1.30 -6.69 17.11
CA PRO A 111 -1.83 -8.05 16.91
C PRO A 111 -1.17 -9.10 17.79
N GLU A 112 0.14 -8.97 18.03
CA GLU A 112 0.89 -9.76 19.01
C GLU A 112 0.91 -9.01 20.34
N ALA A 113 0.05 -9.42 21.29
CA ALA A 113 -0.12 -8.73 22.59
C ALA A 113 1.19 -8.58 23.40
N GLN A 114 2.16 -9.46 23.17
CA GLN A 114 3.48 -9.42 23.81
C GLN A 114 4.29 -8.17 23.45
N ARG A 115 3.94 -7.48 22.36
CA ARG A 115 4.61 -6.24 21.93
C ARG A 115 4.01 -4.98 22.51
N ILE A 116 2.95 -5.07 23.29
CA ILE A 116 2.34 -3.95 24.01
C ILE A 116 3.34 -3.52 25.10
N GLY A 117 3.55 -2.21 25.23
CA GLY A 117 4.54 -1.65 26.14
C GLY A 117 5.98 -1.64 25.59
N GLN A 118 6.18 -2.11 24.35
CA GLN A 118 7.47 -2.00 23.66
C GLN A 118 7.47 -0.85 22.65
N PRO A 119 8.60 -0.20 22.38
CA PRO A 119 8.68 0.89 21.42
C PRO A 119 8.41 0.39 19.99
N PHE A 120 7.72 1.21 19.22
CA PHE A 120 7.51 0.97 17.78
C PHE A 120 8.87 1.03 17.06
N LYS A 121 9.10 0.09 16.16
CA LYS A 121 10.34 0.04 15.36
C LYS A 121 9.99 0.37 13.90
N GLY A 122 10.47 1.49 13.42
CA GLY A 122 10.30 1.96 12.03
C GLY A 122 10.35 3.48 11.97
N ASP A 123 11.04 4.00 10.97
CA ASP A 123 11.19 5.45 10.77
C ASP A 123 9.95 6.09 10.10
N ASP A 124 9.07 5.28 9.59
CA ASP A 124 7.83 5.68 8.91
C ASP A 124 6.81 6.38 9.85
N ILE A 125 6.90 6.15 11.16
CA ILE A 125 6.10 6.84 12.18
C ILE A 125 6.56 8.30 12.44
N LEU A 126 7.81 8.67 12.10
CA LEU A 126 8.40 9.94 12.50
C LEU A 126 7.63 11.16 12.00
N LYS A 127 7.09 11.11 10.77
CA LYS A 127 6.26 12.20 10.26
C LYS A 127 5.00 12.39 11.08
N ALA A 128 4.36 11.30 11.48
CA ALA A 128 3.14 11.36 12.29
C ALA A 128 3.42 11.82 13.72
N LEU A 129 4.58 11.51 14.29
CA LEU A 129 5.02 12.08 15.57
C LEU A 129 5.28 13.58 15.49
N ASN A 130 5.54 14.12 14.29
CA ASN A 130 5.67 15.56 14.02
C ASN A 130 4.34 16.23 13.61
N GLY A 131 3.21 15.53 13.73
CA GLY A 131 1.88 16.06 13.44
C GLY A 131 1.43 15.93 11.98
N GLU A 132 2.17 15.21 11.13
CA GLU A 132 1.83 15.02 9.72
C GLU A 132 1.28 13.62 9.45
N GLU A 133 0.12 13.51 8.80
CA GLU A 133 -0.32 12.21 8.30
C GLU A 133 0.68 11.63 7.30
N ASN A 134 0.94 10.35 7.39
CA ASN A 134 1.88 9.68 6.51
C ASN A 134 1.28 8.40 5.93
N VAL A 135 1.52 8.19 4.63
CA VAL A 135 1.23 6.94 3.94
C VAL A 135 2.55 6.36 3.44
N ALA A 136 2.88 5.17 3.89
CA ALA A 136 4.13 4.49 3.53
C ALA A 136 3.82 3.10 2.94
N ILE A 137 4.55 2.73 1.89
CA ILE A 137 4.51 1.38 1.35
C ILE A 137 5.79 0.69 1.80
N ASN A 138 5.65 -0.29 2.68
CA ASN A 138 6.78 -1.09 3.12
C ASN A 138 6.81 -2.42 2.35
N ARG A 139 7.94 -2.69 1.70
CA ARG A 139 8.22 -3.97 1.06
C ARG A 139 8.75 -4.92 2.14
N GLY A 140 7.85 -5.63 2.82
CA GLY A 140 8.23 -6.73 3.69
C GLY A 140 8.77 -7.92 2.87
N PHE A 141 9.46 -8.85 3.53
CA PHE A 141 10.06 -10.02 2.90
C PHE A 141 9.01 -10.96 2.27
N LEU A 142 7.77 -10.96 2.74
CA LEU A 142 6.70 -11.86 2.28
C LEU A 142 5.53 -11.15 1.58
N ALA A 143 5.30 -9.86 1.82
CA ALA A 143 4.21 -9.11 1.20
C ALA A 143 4.48 -7.60 1.25
N GLN A 144 3.91 -6.86 0.28
CA GLN A 144 3.87 -5.41 0.35
C GLN A 144 2.73 -5.00 1.29
N ALA A 145 3.05 -4.19 2.29
CA ALA A 145 2.07 -3.63 3.21
C ALA A 145 1.97 -2.12 3.01
N LEU A 146 0.74 -1.64 2.81
CA LEU A 146 0.41 -0.23 2.90
C LEU A 146 0.26 0.12 4.37
N ARG A 147 0.95 1.14 4.83
CA ARG A 147 0.88 1.67 6.20
C ARG A 147 0.41 3.10 6.17
N VAL A 148 -0.56 3.42 7.01
CA VAL A 148 -1.00 4.79 7.22
C VAL A 148 -0.78 5.17 8.67
N PHE A 149 -0.42 6.42 8.90
CA PHE A 149 -0.13 6.97 10.22
C PHE A 149 -0.90 8.27 10.38
N THR A 150 -1.65 8.39 11.48
CA THR A 150 -2.46 9.56 11.80
C THR A 150 -2.16 10.03 13.22
N PRO A 151 -1.83 11.30 13.44
CA PRO A 151 -1.62 11.87 14.77
C PRO A 151 -2.90 11.82 15.60
N ILE A 152 -2.76 11.65 16.92
CA ILE A 152 -3.85 11.74 17.89
C ILE A 152 -3.67 13.02 18.68
N TYR A 153 -4.71 13.83 18.77
CA TYR A 153 -4.73 15.08 19.53
C TYR A 153 -5.71 15.00 20.72
N ASP A 154 -5.35 15.62 21.82
CA ASP A 154 -6.28 15.83 22.95
C ASP A 154 -7.26 16.98 22.68
N GLU A 155 -8.11 17.26 23.66
CA GLU A 155 -9.11 18.35 23.58
C GLU A 155 -8.48 19.74 23.46
N ASN A 156 -7.23 19.90 23.86
CA ASN A 156 -6.47 21.15 23.78
C ASN A 156 -5.63 21.25 22.49
N HIS A 157 -5.87 20.36 21.51
CA HIS A 157 -5.09 20.25 20.27
C HIS A 157 -3.61 19.95 20.50
N LYS A 158 -3.24 19.38 21.64
CA LYS A 158 -1.90 18.87 21.89
C LYS A 158 -1.82 17.44 21.36
N GLN A 159 -0.78 17.14 20.59
CA GLN A 159 -0.55 15.78 20.13
C GLN A 159 -0.15 14.86 21.29
N ILE A 160 -0.82 13.72 21.42
CA ILE A 160 -0.65 12.75 22.50
C ILE A 160 -0.25 11.36 22.02
N GLY A 161 -0.28 11.11 20.72
CA GLY A 161 0.08 9.81 20.17
C GLY A 161 -0.12 9.71 18.67
N VAL A 162 -0.04 8.49 18.15
CA VAL A 162 -0.22 8.15 16.74
C VAL A 162 -1.00 6.84 16.59
N VAL A 163 -1.91 6.80 15.62
CA VAL A 163 -2.53 5.57 15.12
C VAL A 163 -1.78 5.12 13.88
N ALA A 164 -1.30 3.89 13.86
CA ALA A 164 -0.72 3.24 12.69
C ALA A 164 -1.60 2.07 12.25
N ILE A 165 -1.98 2.04 10.97
CA ILE A 165 -2.78 0.96 10.37
C ILE A 165 -2.01 0.35 9.22
N GLY A 166 -1.99 -0.98 9.16
CA GLY A 166 -1.42 -1.74 8.04
C GLY A 166 -2.47 -2.52 7.27
N LEU A 167 -2.35 -2.48 5.93
CA LEU A 167 -3.12 -3.32 5.00
C LEU A 167 -2.17 -4.14 4.14
N GLU A 168 -2.61 -5.32 3.77
CA GLU A 168 -1.90 -6.18 2.83
C GLU A 168 -2.27 -5.79 1.38
N LEU A 169 -1.26 -5.47 0.56
CA LEU A 169 -1.47 -5.12 -0.87
C LEU A 169 -1.57 -6.35 -1.79
N SER A 170 -1.24 -7.54 -1.30
CA SER A 170 -1.25 -8.78 -2.10
C SER A 170 -2.65 -9.38 -2.32
N ARG A 171 -3.69 -8.79 -1.74
CA ARG A 171 -5.09 -9.24 -1.87
C ARG A 171 -5.90 -8.44 -2.91
N VAL A 172 -5.23 -7.70 -3.80
CA VAL A 172 -5.88 -6.92 -4.88
C VAL A 172 -5.45 -7.46 -6.23
#